data_927a55ae310e18128e7eb54654b0dd4d
#
_entry.id   927a55ae310e18128e7eb54654b0dd4d
#
_cell.length_a   1.000
_cell.length_b   1.000
_cell.length_c   1.000
_cell.angle_alpha   90.00
_cell.angle_beta   90.00
_cell.angle_gamma   90.00
#
_symmetry.space_group_name_H-M   'P 1'
#
loop_
_entity.id
_entity.type
_entity.pdbx_description
1 polymer ?
#
loop_
_entity_poly.entity_id
_entity_poly.type
_entity_poly.pdbx_seq_one_letter_code
_entity_poly.pdbx_strand_id
1 'polypeptide(L)'
;ERFPRPFLWANAKGIRIAVRLLPQGSCGFDLGVLSYVFMGRPSAAANRYSKGAIGLKRSTQRRLFCDLSPTAYRISVWKCRLLRHLKNALLLGRLARHRRGSLPELVYRHKALIRRRLGDVSPELQENKAVNLALAAPKISGIVIRPGQVFSFWALVGSCTRREGYREGLVFKNGKTGQAVGGGMCQFTNLIHWMILHTPMEICEHHHHDGADFFPDYGRQVPFGTGTSIAYNYLDYRFRNTTDRTYQLVTWVDGEYLCGELRSDRPQPEKYHIHAENEFFSVENNVYYRNGEIRREQIDRRTGNTVGCEVLRRNHARVLYDAALIPAEKIRM
;
A
#
# COMPACT_ATOMS: atom_id res chain seq x y z
N GLU A 1 35.08 -25.93 -15.65
CA GLU A 1 35.23 -24.88 -14.60
C GLU A 1 34.51 -25.34 -13.35
N ARG A 2 35.24 -25.44 -12.22
CA ARG A 2 34.76 -26.05 -10.97
C ARG A 2 34.00 -25.04 -10.16
N PHE A 3 32.76 -25.34 -9.79
CA PHE A 3 31.96 -24.55 -8.86
C PHE A 3 32.48 -24.67 -7.41
N PRO A 4 32.58 -23.57 -6.63
CA PRO A 4 32.97 -23.65 -5.22
C PRO A 4 31.85 -24.28 -4.38
N ARG A 5 32.24 -25.16 -3.44
CA ARG A 5 31.33 -25.82 -2.49
C ARG A 5 30.81 -24.81 -1.43
N PRO A 6 29.58 -24.93 -0.98
CA PRO A 6 29.04 -24.04 0.07
C PRO A 6 29.69 -24.37 1.43
N PHE A 7 30.04 -23.32 2.17
CA PHE A 7 30.48 -23.44 3.56
C PHE A 7 29.28 -23.70 4.48
N LEU A 8 29.39 -24.76 5.29
CA LEU A 8 28.39 -25.12 6.32
C LEU A 8 28.93 -24.74 7.68
N TRP A 9 28.21 -23.89 8.39
CA TRP A 9 28.39 -23.70 9.84
C TRP A 9 27.23 -24.35 10.58
N ALA A 10 27.52 -25.23 11.51
CA ALA A 10 26.56 -25.85 12.42
C ALA A 10 26.73 -25.23 13.81
N ASN A 11 25.62 -24.78 14.43
CA ASN A 11 25.65 -24.42 15.84
C ASN A 11 25.12 -25.56 16.70
N ALA A 12 25.35 -25.49 18.01
CA ALA A 12 25.08 -26.53 19.01
C ALA A 12 23.59 -26.95 19.16
N LYS A 13 22.68 -26.55 18.28
CA LYS A 13 21.25 -26.87 18.30
C LYS A 13 20.73 -27.52 17.00
N GLY A 14 21.63 -28.03 16.15
CA GLY A 14 21.24 -28.89 15.02
C GLY A 14 20.49 -28.21 13.87
N ILE A 15 20.50 -26.89 13.74
CA ILE A 15 19.86 -26.17 12.64
C ILE A 15 20.87 -25.97 11.50
N ARG A 16 20.66 -26.64 10.37
CA ARG A 16 21.45 -26.47 9.15
C ARG A 16 20.89 -25.30 8.34
N ILE A 17 21.70 -24.26 8.14
CA ILE A 17 21.40 -23.13 7.24
C ILE A 17 22.29 -23.26 6.03
N ALA A 18 21.72 -23.47 4.84
CA ALA A 18 22.44 -23.45 3.58
C ALA A 18 22.38 -22.04 2.99
N VAL A 19 23.52 -21.36 2.87
CA VAL A 19 23.64 -20.07 2.17
C VAL A 19 24.14 -20.35 0.77
N ARG A 20 23.30 -20.07 -0.23
CA ARG A 20 23.67 -20.14 -1.65
C ARG A 20 24.02 -18.73 -2.12
N LEU A 21 25.28 -18.49 -2.43
CA LEU A 21 25.71 -17.27 -3.09
C LEU A 21 25.42 -17.38 -4.59
N LEU A 22 24.59 -16.49 -5.12
CA LEU A 22 24.36 -16.33 -6.56
C LEU A 22 25.29 -15.24 -7.11
N PRO A 23 25.73 -15.34 -8.38
CA PRO A 23 26.67 -14.38 -8.95
C PRO A 23 26.05 -12.99 -9.12
N GLN A 24 26.90 -11.97 -8.97
CA GLN A 24 26.56 -10.56 -9.10
C GLN A 24 26.03 -10.25 -10.51
N GLY A 25 24.80 -9.71 -10.60
CA GLY A 25 24.24 -9.33 -11.89
C GLY A 25 22.82 -8.74 -11.83
N SER A 26 22.29 -8.43 -10.64
CA SER A 26 21.04 -7.66 -10.53
C SER A 26 20.95 -7.02 -9.14
N CYS A 27 20.68 -5.71 -9.10
CA CYS A 27 20.48 -4.95 -7.87
C CYS A 27 19.26 -5.47 -7.10
N GLY A 28 19.54 -6.25 -6.05
CA GLY A 28 18.52 -6.71 -5.13
C GLY A 28 19.14 -7.59 -4.06
N PHE A 29 19.52 -7.01 -2.91
CA PHE A 29 19.71 -7.81 -1.72
C PHE A 29 18.35 -8.31 -1.25
N ASP A 30 17.95 -9.44 -1.82
CA ASP A 30 16.76 -10.18 -1.37
C ASP A 30 17.19 -11.05 -0.17
N LEU A 31 16.98 -10.52 1.03
CA LEU A 31 16.98 -11.30 2.26
C LEU A 31 15.63 -12.05 2.36
N GLY A 32 15.40 -12.94 1.39
CA GLY A 32 14.18 -13.71 1.20
C GLY A 32 13.81 -14.73 2.28
N VAL A 33 14.35 -14.63 3.50
CA VAL A 33 14.09 -15.60 4.58
C VAL A 33 13.18 -15.06 5.68
N LEU A 34 12.83 -13.78 5.70
CA LEU A 34 12.02 -13.17 6.77
C LEU A 34 10.64 -12.65 6.35
N SER A 35 10.27 -12.78 5.08
CA SER A 35 8.96 -12.30 4.57
C SER A 35 7.80 -13.28 4.73
N TYR A 36 8.04 -14.49 5.19
CA TYR A 36 7.02 -15.56 5.21
C TYR A 36 6.10 -15.62 6.43
N VAL A 37 6.09 -14.61 7.29
CA VAL A 37 5.31 -14.71 8.54
C VAL A 37 4.02 -13.91 8.56
N PHE A 38 3.70 -13.10 7.52
CA PHE A 38 2.56 -12.19 7.61
C PHE A 38 1.67 -12.02 6.36
N MET A 39 1.79 -12.88 5.37
CA MET A 39 0.81 -12.88 4.28
C MET A 39 -0.07 -14.12 4.39
N GLY A 40 -1.35 -13.91 4.69
CA GLY A 40 -2.38 -14.87 4.35
C GLY A 40 -2.31 -15.11 2.84
N ARG A 41 -2.03 -16.33 2.42
CA ARG A 41 -2.01 -16.70 1.00
C ARG A 41 -3.38 -16.41 0.37
N PRO A 42 -3.46 -15.83 -0.83
CA PRO A 42 -4.67 -15.89 -1.63
C PRO A 42 -4.94 -17.37 -1.95
N SER A 43 -6.17 -17.82 -1.75
CA SER A 43 -6.62 -19.15 -2.11
C SER A 43 -6.57 -19.27 -3.64
N ALA A 44 -5.60 -20.03 -4.15
CA ALA A 44 -5.58 -20.46 -5.53
C ALA A 44 -6.58 -21.62 -5.68
N ALA A 45 -7.81 -21.33 -6.07
CA ALA A 45 -8.72 -22.30 -6.61
C ALA A 45 -8.35 -22.55 -8.08
N ALA A 46 -7.46 -23.49 -8.33
CA ALA A 46 -7.28 -24.10 -9.64
C ALA A 46 -8.11 -25.39 -9.72
N ASN A 47 -9.04 -25.35 -10.63
CA ASN A 47 -9.94 -26.37 -11.10
C ASN A 47 -9.25 -27.72 -11.38
N ARG A 48 -9.65 -28.79 -10.68
CA ARG A 48 -9.58 -30.17 -11.21
C ARG A 48 -10.76 -30.99 -10.68
N TYR A 49 -11.67 -31.28 -11.57
CA TYR A 49 -12.64 -32.34 -11.36
C TYR A 49 -11.93 -33.71 -11.25
N SER A 50 -12.11 -34.41 -10.14
CA SER A 50 -12.09 -35.85 -10.08
C SER A 50 -12.95 -36.31 -8.90
N LYS A 51 -13.86 -37.23 -9.21
CA LYS A 51 -14.78 -37.92 -8.29
C LYS A 51 -14.01 -38.75 -7.27
N GLY A 52 -14.47 -38.74 -6.02
CA GLY A 52 -14.28 -39.89 -5.13
C GLY A 52 -13.78 -39.53 -3.72
N ALA A 53 -14.60 -39.96 -2.76
CA ALA A 53 -14.30 -40.24 -1.36
C ALA A 53 -14.13 -39.08 -0.36
N ILE A 54 -15.11 -38.98 0.48
CA ILE A 54 -15.25 -38.27 1.74
C ILE A 54 -14.06 -38.54 2.66
N GLY A 55 -13.32 -37.48 2.93
CA GLY A 55 -12.30 -37.42 3.96
C GLY A 55 -12.10 -35.96 4.37
N LEU A 56 -12.85 -35.53 5.38
CA LEU A 56 -12.68 -34.22 6.03
C LEU A 56 -11.29 -34.14 6.67
N LYS A 57 -10.26 -33.77 5.89
CA LYS A 57 -8.99 -33.28 6.45
C LYS A 57 -9.25 -31.88 6.96
N ARG A 58 -9.50 -31.74 8.27
CA ARG A 58 -9.31 -30.47 8.99
C ARG A 58 -7.90 -29.97 8.66
N SER A 59 -7.80 -28.92 7.85
CA SER A 59 -6.56 -28.20 7.69
C SER A 59 -6.26 -27.57 9.06
N THR A 60 -5.31 -28.12 9.79
CA THR A 60 -4.76 -27.52 10.99
C THR A 60 -3.97 -26.28 10.57
N GLN A 61 -4.67 -25.18 10.40
CA GLN A 61 -4.05 -23.89 10.17
C GLN A 61 -3.23 -23.57 11.42
N ARG A 62 -1.88 -23.65 11.32
CA ARG A 62 -0.98 -23.33 12.44
C ARG A 62 -1.30 -21.92 12.92
N ARG A 63 -1.71 -21.78 14.17
CA ARG A 63 -1.92 -20.46 14.81
C ARG A 63 -0.60 -19.71 14.80
N LEU A 64 -0.64 -18.44 14.32
CA LEU A 64 0.52 -17.58 14.38
C LEU A 64 0.80 -17.17 15.82
N PHE A 65 2.05 -16.88 16.15
CA PHE A 65 2.43 -16.41 17.47
C PHE A 65 1.63 -15.17 17.90
N CYS A 66 1.39 -14.24 16.99
CA CYS A 66 0.59 -13.04 17.24
C CYS A 66 -0.89 -13.33 17.58
N ASP A 67 -1.41 -14.52 17.25
CA ASP A 67 -2.81 -14.90 17.49
C ASP A 67 -3.01 -15.59 18.86
N LEU A 68 -1.91 -15.86 19.57
CA LEU A 68 -1.94 -16.57 20.85
C LEU A 68 -2.48 -15.69 22.00
N SER A 69 -2.12 -14.41 22.01
CA SER A 69 -2.56 -13.45 23.03
C SER A 69 -2.33 -12.00 22.61
N PRO A 70 -3.00 -11.02 23.26
CA PRO A 70 -2.71 -9.60 23.06
C PRO A 70 -1.24 -9.23 23.33
N THR A 71 -0.58 -9.89 24.27
CA THR A 71 0.84 -9.68 24.57
C THR A 71 1.73 -10.21 23.45
N ALA A 72 1.44 -11.41 22.93
CA ALA A 72 2.16 -11.99 21.79
C ALA A 72 2.03 -11.11 20.55
N TYR A 73 0.83 -10.51 20.33
CA TYR A 73 0.61 -9.53 19.28
C TYR A 73 1.51 -8.28 19.45
N ARG A 74 1.58 -7.70 20.66
CA ARG A 74 2.43 -6.53 20.97
C ARG A 74 3.92 -6.84 20.70
N ILE A 75 4.40 -8.00 21.14
CA ILE A 75 5.79 -8.45 20.91
C ILE A 75 6.05 -8.57 19.39
N SER A 76 5.13 -9.15 18.63
CA SER A 76 5.24 -9.29 17.17
C SER A 76 5.34 -7.94 16.49
N VAL A 77 4.48 -6.98 16.87
CA VAL A 77 4.51 -5.62 16.33
C VAL A 77 5.82 -4.91 16.68
N TRP A 78 6.28 -5.03 17.94
CA TRP A 78 7.56 -4.44 18.37
C TRP A 78 8.74 -4.99 17.56
N LYS A 79 8.81 -6.32 17.40
CA LYS A 79 9.80 -6.97 16.54
C LYS A 79 9.78 -6.44 15.11
N CYS A 80 8.60 -6.33 14.49
CA CYS A 80 8.46 -5.81 13.14
C CYS A 80 8.95 -4.35 13.03
N ARG A 81 8.64 -3.52 14.02
CA ARG A 81 9.10 -2.12 14.08
C ARG A 81 10.62 -2.05 14.24
N LEU A 82 11.21 -2.85 15.10
CA LEU A 82 12.67 -2.90 15.28
C LEU A 82 13.38 -3.29 13.99
N LEU A 83 12.93 -4.38 13.34
CA LEU A 83 13.48 -4.81 12.07
C LEU A 83 13.34 -3.74 10.99
N ARG A 84 12.24 -2.98 10.99
CA ARG A 84 12.05 -1.86 10.08
C ARG A 84 13.02 -0.71 10.36
N HIS A 85 13.26 -0.37 11.62
CA HIS A 85 14.27 0.63 11.98
C HIS A 85 15.66 0.22 11.52
N LEU A 86 16.04 -1.04 11.70
CA LEU A 86 17.33 -1.56 11.21
C LEU A 86 17.43 -1.48 9.67
N LYS A 87 16.38 -1.92 8.95
CA LYS A 87 16.33 -1.78 7.49
C LYS A 87 16.43 -0.32 7.03
N ASN A 88 15.74 0.59 7.74
CA ASN A 88 15.82 2.01 7.43
C ASN A 88 17.23 2.58 7.68
N ALA A 89 17.92 2.12 8.73
CA ALA A 89 19.30 2.52 8.99
C ALA A 89 20.24 2.09 7.86
N LEU A 90 20.07 0.89 7.32
CA LEU A 90 20.83 0.41 6.16
C LEU A 90 20.55 1.19 4.87
N LEU A 91 19.38 1.84 4.77
CA LEU A 91 18.95 2.62 3.61
C LEU A 91 19.13 4.14 3.80
N LEU A 92 19.79 4.60 4.89
CA LEU A 92 19.86 6.03 5.26
C LEU A 92 20.31 6.93 4.11
N GLY A 93 21.36 6.53 3.36
CA GLY A 93 21.86 7.27 2.21
C GLY A 93 20.95 7.27 0.98
N ARG A 94 19.97 6.36 0.92
CA ARG A 94 19.04 6.21 -0.20
C ARG A 94 17.63 6.73 0.09
N LEU A 95 17.31 7.02 1.34
CA LEU A 95 16.00 7.58 1.69
C LEU A 95 15.92 9.06 1.28
N ALA A 96 14.82 9.42 0.60
CA ALA A 96 14.50 10.81 0.29
C ALA A 96 14.22 11.59 1.59
N ARG A 97 15.03 12.60 1.89
CA ARG A 97 14.93 13.44 3.10
C ARG A 97 15.14 14.92 2.83
N HIS A 98 15.71 15.26 1.68
CA HIS A 98 15.97 16.64 1.32
C HIS A 98 14.69 17.34 0.90
N ARG A 99 14.58 18.60 1.30
CA ARG A 99 13.50 19.50 0.88
C ARG A 99 14.06 20.62 0.03
N ARG A 100 13.24 21.09 -0.87
CA ARG A 100 13.59 22.21 -1.75
C ARG A 100 12.35 23.06 -2.03
N GLY A 101 12.53 24.28 -2.51
CA GLY A 101 11.48 25.05 -3.16
C GLY A 101 10.86 24.30 -4.32
N SER A 102 9.67 24.68 -4.77
CA SER A 102 8.91 23.97 -5.80
C SER A 102 9.70 23.77 -7.08
N LEU A 103 9.74 22.53 -7.59
CA LEU A 103 10.29 22.22 -8.90
C LEU A 103 9.38 22.79 -10.01
N PRO A 104 9.92 23.12 -11.21
CA PRO A 104 9.19 23.86 -12.22
C PRO A 104 8.01 23.10 -12.83
N GLU A 105 8.16 21.80 -13.10
CA GLU A 105 7.20 21.05 -13.91
C GLU A 105 6.14 20.37 -13.05
N LEU A 106 4.86 20.65 -13.31
CA LEU A 106 3.75 19.94 -12.70
C LEU A 106 3.48 18.63 -13.48
N VAL A 107 3.73 17.49 -12.85
CA VAL A 107 3.45 16.16 -13.42
C VAL A 107 1.99 15.79 -13.21
N TYR A 108 1.51 15.90 -11.96
CA TYR A 108 0.14 15.59 -11.59
C TYR A 108 -0.29 16.34 -10.33
N ARG A 109 -1.58 16.68 -10.27
CA ARG A 109 -2.20 17.30 -9.09
C ARG A 109 -3.45 16.51 -8.71
N HIS A 110 -3.64 16.27 -7.42
CA HIS A 110 -4.85 15.65 -6.90
C HIS A 110 -5.29 16.29 -5.60
N LYS A 111 -6.61 16.29 -5.37
CA LYS A 111 -7.22 16.69 -4.11
C LYS A 111 -8.19 15.61 -3.65
N ALA A 112 -8.19 15.28 -2.38
CA ALA A 112 -9.03 14.27 -1.77
C ALA A 112 -9.86 14.87 -0.64
N LEU A 113 -11.19 14.76 -0.71
CA LEU A 113 -12.08 15.24 0.34
C LEU A 113 -11.74 14.53 1.66
N ILE A 114 -11.47 15.33 2.70
CA ILE A 114 -11.08 14.82 4.03
C ILE A 114 -12.31 14.28 4.76
N ARG A 115 -13.34 15.12 4.90
CA ARG A 115 -14.55 14.80 5.64
C ARG A 115 -15.53 14.05 4.74
N ARG A 116 -15.49 12.73 4.80
CA ARG A 116 -16.40 11.87 4.03
C ARG A 116 -17.48 11.31 4.95
N ARG A 117 -18.69 11.26 4.47
CA ARG A 117 -19.75 10.49 5.12
C ARG A 117 -19.45 8.99 4.89
N LEU A 118 -19.07 8.28 5.94
CA LEU A 118 -18.69 6.87 5.91
C LEU A 118 -19.62 6.07 6.83
N GLY A 119 -20.85 5.80 6.35
CA GLY A 119 -21.85 5.08 7.16
C GLY A 119 -22.05 5.74 8.54
N ASP A 120 -21.99 4.92 9.61
CA ASP A 120 -22.20 5.35 11.00
C ASP A 120 -20.93 5.85 11.69
N VAL A 121 -19.89 6.20 10.94
CA VAL A 121 -18.65 6.76 11.52
C VAL A 121 -18.91 8.14 12.12
N SER A 122 -18.58 8.31 13.41
CA SER A 122 -18.74 9.58 14.12
C SER A 122 -18.09 10.76 13.37
N PRO A 123 -18.78 11.89 13.21
CA PRO A 123 -18.23 13.11 12.62
C PRO A 123 -16.94 13.58 13.32
N GLU A 124 -16.83 13.40 14.64
CA GLU A 124 -15.62 13.74 15.40
C GLU A 124 -14.36 13.04 14.88
N LEU A 125 -14.47 11.77 14.47
CA LEU A 125 -13.33 11.05 13.89
C LEU A 125 -12.90 11.64 12.54
N GLN A 126 -13.81 12.27 11.79
CA GLN A 126 -13.50 12.98 10.56
C GLN A 126 -12.78 14.32 10.85
N GLU A 127 -13.21 15.05 11.90
CA GLU A 127 -12.51 16.25 12.36
C GLU A 127 -11.10 15.92 12.86
N ASN A 128 -10.98 14.91 13.69
CA ASN A 128 -9.69 14.44 14.18
C ASN A 128 -8.76 13.99 13.04
N LYS A 129 -9.31 13.36 12.00
CA LYS A 129 -8.58 13.03 10.78
C LYS A 129 -8.08 14.28 10.06
N ALA A 130 -8.87 15.33 9.95
CA ALA A 130 -8.46 16.59 9.35
C ALA A 130 -7.25 17.20 10.09
N VAL A 131 -7.28 17.22 11.42
CA VAL A 131 -6.15 17.64 12.26
C VAL A 131 -4.92 16.78 12.00
N ASN A 132 -5.08 15.45 11.99
CA ASN A 132 -3.98 14.52 11.77
C ASN A 132 -3.31 14.74 10.39
N LEU A 133 -4.10 14.94 9.34
CA LEU A 133 -3.61 15.20 7.99
C LEU A 133 -2.91 16.55 7.89
N ALA A 134 -3.44 17.59 8.55
CA ALA A 134 -2.82 18.92 8.61
C ALA A 134 -1.44 18.88 9.30
N LEU A 135 -1.28 18.06 10.35
CA LEU A 135 0.01 17.86 11.03
C LEU A 135 1.01 17.05 10.19
N ALA A 136 0.51 16.10 9.39
CA ALA A 136 1.36 15.22 8.59
C ALA A 136 1.79 15.86 7.25
N ALA A 137 0.94 16.70 6.63
CA ALA A 137 1.19 17.27 5.31
C ALA A 137 2.53 18.06 5.24
N PRO A 138 2.88 18.94 6.17
CA PRO A 138 4.16 19.64 6.16
C PRO A 138 5.38 18.71 6.29
N LYS A 139 5.20 17.53 6.90
CA LYS A 139 6.30 16.56 7.06
C LYS A 139 6.71 15.91 5.72
N ILE A 140 5.84 15.94 4.72
CA ILE A 140 6.08 15.40 3.36
C ILE A 140 6.30 16.51 2.34
N SER A 141 5.66 17.67 2.53
CA SER A 141 5.72 18.79 1.59
C SER A 141 7.15 19.24 1.30
N GLY A 142 7.48 19.42 0.03
CA GLY A 142 8.79 19.84 -0.45
C GLY A 142 9.84 18.72 -0.54
N ILE A 143 9.51 17.48 -0.17
CA ILE A 143 10.44 16.33 -0.25
C ILE A 143 10.80 16.05 -1.71
N VAL A 144 12.12 16.05 -1.97
CA VAL A 144 12.72 15.77 -3.28
C VAL A 144 13.16 14.31 -3.33
N ILE A 145 12.79 13.62 -4.40
CA ILE A 145 13.13 12.23 -4.67
C ILE A 145 14.06 12.17 -5.90
N ARG A 146 15.37 12.13 -5.66
CA ARG A 146 16.39 12.08 -6.71
C ARG A 146 16.47 10.70 -7.36
N PRO A 147 17.10 10.56 -8.55
CA PRO A 147 17.39 9.25 -9.14
C PRO A 147 17.97 8.26 -8.13
N GLY A 148 17.42 7.04 -8.08
CA GLY A 148 17.81 5.96 -7.16
C GLY A 148 17.31 6.09 -5.72
N GLN A 149 16.73 7.22 -5.32
CA GLN A 149 16.23 7.41 -3.96
C GLN A 149 14.87 6.72 -3.74
N VAL A 150 14.63 6.36 -2.48
CA VAL A 150 13.42 5.71 -2.00
C VAL A 150 12.64 6.67 -1.11
N PHE A 151 11.37 6.88 -1.45
CA PHE A 151 10.41 7.50 -0.54
C PHE A 151 9.92 6.47 0.47
N SER A 152 9.77 6.86 1.73
CA SER A 152 9.16 6.07 2.80
C SER A 152 8.24 6.96 3.62
N PHE A 153 6.96 6.64 3.66
CA PHE A 153 5.97 7.46 4.36
C PHE A 153 6.28 7.58 5.85
N TRP A 154 6.52 6.45 6.53
CA TRP A 154 6.78 6.47 7.96
C TRP A 154 8.14 7.01 8.36
N ALA A 155 9.14 6.96 7.46
CA ALA A 155 10.43 7.59 7.72
C ALA A 155 10.36 9.13 7.74
N LEU A 156 9.34 9.72 7.10
CA LEU A 156 9.10 11.16 7.04
C LEU A 156 8.09 11.63 8.08
N VAL A 157 6.96 10.93 8.20
CA VAL A 157 5.85 11.36 9.07
C VAL A 157 6.11 11.02 10.54
N GLY A 158 6.75 9.88 10.82
CA GLY A 158 7.00 9.44 12.19
C GLY A 158 5.79 8.74 12.83
N SER A 159 5.78 8.63 14.15
CA SER A 159 4.87 7.76 14.91
C SER A 159 3.48 8.34 15.19
N CYS A 160 3.21 9.57 14.81
CA CYS A 160 1.92 10.24 15.03
C CYS A 160 1.45 10.18 16.49
N THR A 161 2.20 10.77 17.40
CA THR A 161 1.92 10.71 18.85
C THR A 161 0.97 11.82 19.33
N ARG A 162 0.30 11.59 20.47
CA ARG A 162 -0.49 12.65 21.13
C ARG A 162 0.37 13.87 21.51
N ARG A 163 1.66 13.69 21.82
CA ARG A 163 2.60 14.77 22.12
C ARG A 163 2.84 15.69 20.94
N GLU A 164 2.74 15.16 19.71
CA GLU A 164 2.82 15.93 18.48
C GLU A 164 1.47 16.53 18.05
N GLY A 165 0.42 16.41 18.87
CA GLY A 165 -0.92 16.94 18.59
C GLY A 165 -1.83 16.00 17.81
N TYR A 166 -1.39 14.78 17.46
CA TYR A 166 -2.25 13.83 16.77
C TYR A 166 -3.39 13.33 17.66
N ARG A 167 -4.57 13.19 17.04
CA ARG A 167 -5.83 12.80 17.68
C ARG A 167 -6.24 11.40 17.27
N GLU A 168 -7.21 10.84 18.00
CA GLU A 168 -7.81 9.56 17.62
C GLU A 168 -8.63 9.73 16.33
N GLY A 169 -8.40 8.84 15.38
CA GLY A 169 -9.11 8.79 14.11
C GLY A 169 -9.38 7.36 13.69
N LEU A 170 -10.14 7.20 12.62
CA LEU A 170 -10.51 5.90 12.07
C LEU A 170 -9.26 5.16 11.57
N VAL A 171 -9.14 3.89 11.95
CA VAL A 171 -8.13 2.96 11.45
C VAL A 171 -8.79 1.64 11.02
N PHE A 172 -8.14 0.93 10.09
CA PHE A 172 -8.55 -0.39 9.66
C PHE A 172 -7.54 -1.42 10.19
N LYS A 173 -8.03 -2.44 10.88
CA LYS A 173 -7.20 -3.49 11.46
C LYS A 173 -7.92 -4.84 11.35
N ASN A 174 -7.26 -5.84 10.75
CA ASN A 174 -7.78 -7.20 10.60
C ASN A 174 -9.21 -7.24 9.99
N GLY A 175 -9.43 -6.45 8.92
CA GLY A 175 -10.75 -6.40 8.25
C GLY A 175 -11.87 -5.73 9.06
N LYS A 176 -11.53 -5.01 10.14
CA LYS A 176 -12.50 -4.26 10.97
C LYS A 176 -12.09 -2.80 11.09
N THR A 177 -13.07 -1.95 11.30
CA THR A 177 -12.87 -0.55 11.67
C THR A 177 -12.51 -0.45 13.15
N GLY A 178 -11.68 0.53 13.51
CA GLY A 178 -11.29 0.82 14.88
C GLY A 178 -10.84 2.27 15.02
N GLN A 179 -10.39 2.65 16.21
CA GLN A 179 -9.90 4.00 16.49
C GLN A 179 -8.46 3.92 17.03
N ALA A 180 -7.61 4.83 16.58
CA ALA A 180 -6.26 4.97 17.12
C ALA A 180 -5.73 6.40 16.89
N VAL A 181 -4.76 6.81 17.72
CA VAL A 181 -4.05 8.07 17.55
C VAL A 181 -3.32 8.08 16.20
N GLY A 182 -3.44 9.18 15.45
CA GLY A 182 -2.93 9.29 14.10
C GLY A 182 -3.77 8.56 13.05
N GLY A 183 -5.04 8.21 13.34
CA GLY A 183 -5.95 7.63 12.34
C GLY A 183 -6.17 8.56 11.16
N GLY A 184 -6.42 7.97 9.97
CA GLY A 184 -6.61 8.70 8.71
C GLY A 184 -5.40 8.73 7.79
N MET A 185 -4.22 8.27 8.21
CA MET A 185 -2.98 8.30 7.40
C MET A 185 -3.07 7.47 6.11
N CYS A 186 -3.94 6.45 6.05
CA CYS A 186 -4.18 5.72 4.79
C CYS A 186 -4.75 6.66 3.70
N GLN A 187 -5.55 7.68 4.06
CA GLN A 187 -6.01 8.66 3.08
C GLN A 187 -4.85 9.48 2.51
N PHE A 188 -3.84 9.78 3.32
CA PHE A 188 -2.65 10.47 2.83
C PHE A 188 -1.83 9.62 1.86
N THR A 189 -1.58 8.37 2.22
CA THR A 189 -0.88 7.45 1.30
C THR A 189 -1.70 7.14 0.05
N ASN A 190 -3.03 7.14 0.11
CA ASN A 190 -3.89 7.05 -1.07
C ASN A 190 -3.67 8.23 -2.03
N LEU A 191 -3.62 9.47 -1.51
CA LEU A 191 -3.32 10.65 -2.30
C LEU A 191 -1.96 10.53 -3.00
N ILE A 192 -0.92 10.14 -2.24
CA ILE A 192 0.44 9.99 -2.78
C ILE A 192 0.47 8.87 -3.81
N HIS A 193 -0.09 7.70 -3.49
CA HIS A 193 -0.13 6.55 -4.40
C HIS A 193 -0.79 6.91 -5.72
N TRP A 194 -1.94 7.58 -5.67
CA TRP A 194 -2.63 8.02 -6.88
C TRP A 194 -1.75 8.92 -7.75
N MET A 195 -1.02 9.86 -7.16
CA MET A 195 -0.07 10.70 -7.90
C MET A 195 1.10 9.89 -8.47
N ILE A 196 1.64 8.92 -7.72
CA ILE A 196 2.78 8.09 -8.16
C ILE A 196 2.40 7.16 -9.32
N LEU A 197 1.16 6.70 -9.40
CA LEU A 197 0.68 5.91 -10.54
C LEU A 197 0.80 6.67 -11.88
N HIS A 198 0.91 8.00 -11.86
CA HIS A 198 1.13 8.85 -13.04
C HIS A 198 2.61 9.04 -13.39
N THR A 199 3.49 8.16 -12.90
CA THR A 199 4.94 8.19 -13.15
C THR A 199 5.48 6.79 -13.45
N PRO A 200 6.68 6.68 -14.03
CA PRO A 200 7.38 5.39 -14.20
C PRO A 200 8.11 4.93 -12.92
N MET A 201 7.86 5.54 -11.76
CA MET A 201 8.50 5.13 -10.51
C MET A 201 8.08 3.73 -10.08
N GLU A 202 9.01 3.00 -9.48
CA GLU A 202 8.79 1.65 -8.99
C GLU A 202 8.19 1.66 -7.57
N ILE A 203 7.05 1.01 -7.39
CA ILE A 203 6.44 0.83 -6.07
C ILE A 203 7.13 -0.36 -5.38
N CYS A 204 7.93 -0.07 -4.32
CA CYS A 204 8.72 -1.08 -3.60
C CYS A 204 7.95 -1.74 -2.46
N GLU A 205 6.99 -1.03 -1.86
CA GLU A 205 6.16 -1.56 -0.78
C GLU A 205 4.77 -0.92 -0.83
N HIS A 206 3.77 -1.75 -1.00
CA HIS A 206 2.36 -1.37 -1.06
C HIS A 206 1.52 -2.48 -0.42
N HIS A 207 0.67 -2.09 0.50
CA HIS A 207 -0.28 -2.97 1.17
C HIS A 207 -1.69 -2.46 0.91
N HIS A 208 -2.63 -3.36 0.79
CA HIS A 208 -4.04 -3.06 0.57
C HIS A 208 -4.89 -3.48 1.78
N HIS A 209 -6.10 -2.95 1.86
CA HIS A 209 -7.16 -3.53 2.70
C HIS A 209 -7.77 -4.71 1.93
N ASP A 210 -7.02 -5.81 1.81
CA ASP A 210 -7.39 -6.93 0.96
C ASP A 210 -8.69 -7.59 1.37
N GLY A 211 -9.48 -7.94 0.35
CA GLY A 211 -10.66 -8.74 0.48
C GLY A 211 -11.89 -8.05 1.07
N ALA A 212 -11.88 -6.72 1.29
CA ALA A 212 -13.02 -6.01 1.85
C ALA A 212 -13.32 -4.68 1.15
N ASP A 213 -14.57 -4.49 0.76
CA ASP A 213 -15.13 -3.19 0.37
C ASP A 213 -16.00 -2.67 1.52
N PHE A 214 -15.47 -1.66 2.23
CA PHE A 214 -16.08 -1.17 3.48
C PHE A 214 -17.18 -0.16 3.27
N PHE A 215 -17.20 0.54 2.12
CA PHE A 215 -18.12 1.66 1.89
C PHE A 215 -18.52 1.72 0.43
N PRO A 216 -19.81 2.06 0.15
CA PRO A 216 -20.27 2.28 -1.20
C PRO A 216 -19.54 3.46 -1.88
N ASP A 217 -19.66 3.55 -3.20
CA ASP A 217 -19.05 4.61 -4.00
C ASP A 217 -19.84 5.92 -3.90
N TYR A 218 -19.68 6.65 -2.81
CA TYR A 218 -20.21 8.00 -2.67
C TYR A 218 -19.34 9.02 -3.42
N GLY A 219 -19.50 9.11 -4.75
CA GLY A 219 -18.74 10.04 -5.58
C GLY A 219 -17.22 9.80 -5.54
N ARG A 220 -16.79 8.55 -5.54
CA ARG A 220 -15.39 8.16 -5.58
C ARG A 220 -14.71 8.69 -6.84
N GLN A 221 -13.65 9.48 -6.68
CA GLN A 221 -12.90 10.09 -7.79
C GLN A 221 -11.79 9.19 -8.34
N VAL A 222 -11.33 8.22 -7.56
CA VAL A 222 -10.28 7.26 -7.95
C VAL A 222 -10.84 5.85 -7.96
N PRO A 223 -10.41 4.97 -8.87
CA PRO A 223 -10.94 3.61 -8.98
C PRO A 223 -10.83 2.81 -7.68
N PHE A 224 -11.80 1.93 -7.42
CA PHE A 224 -11.75 0.98 -6.32
C PHE A 224 -10.54 0.05 -6.49
N GLY A 225 -9.80 -0.19 -5.41
CA GLY A 225 -8.61 -1.03 -5.44
C GLY A 225 -7.29 -0.27 -5.52
N THR A 226 -7.31 1.08 -5.73
CA THR A 226 -6.11 1.92 -5.65
C THR A 226 -5.77 2.37 -4.23
N GLY A 227 -6.48 1.85 -3.22
CA GLY A 227 -6.25 2.22 -1.83
C GLY A 227 -4.98 1.60 -1.25
N THR A 228 -4.46 2.22 -0.19
CA THR A 228 -3.28 1.78 0.56
C THR A 228 -3.66 1.42 1.99
N SER A 229 -2.98 0.45 2.56
CA SER A 229 -3.04 0.09 3.97
C SER A 229 -1.67 0.27 4.60
N ILE A 230 -1.59 1.06 5.66
CA ILE A 230 -0.34 1.31 6.37
C ILE A 230 -0.50 1.14 7.87
N ALA A 231 0.57 0.74 8.55
CA ALA A 231 0.63 0.68 10.00
C ALA A 231 2.02 1.09 10.48
N TYR A 232 2.08 1.96 11.49
CA TYR A 232 3.32 2.63 11.88
C TYR A 232 4.51 1.68 11.96
N ASN A 233 5.46 1.99 11.07
CA ASN A 233 6.80 1.41 10.97
C ASN A 233 6.86 -0.13 10.91
N TYR A 234 5.85 -0.76 10.30
CA TYR A 234 5.95 -2.17 9.87
C TYR A 234 5.17 -2.47 8.57
N LEU A 235 4.09 -1.76 8.26
CA LEU A 235 3.48 -1.69 6.93
C LEU A 235 3.64 -0.27 6.43
N ASP A 236 4.53 -0.06 5.47
CA ASP A 236 4.87 1.25 4.94
C ASP A 236 4.31 1.42 3.52
N TYR A 237 4.31 2.63 3.02
CA TYR A 237 4.16 2.91 1.61
C TYR A 237 5.49 3.46 1.09
N ARG A 238 6.09 2.75 0.12
CA ARG A 238 7.41 3.06 -0.43
C ARG A 238 7.43 2.95 -1.94
N PHE A 239 8.13 3.88 -2.57
CA PHE A 239 8.46 3.82 -3.99
C PHE A 239 9.87 4.34 -4.22
N ARG A 240 10.47 3.90 -5.31
CA ARG A 240 11.82 4.27 -5.73
C ARG A 240 11.75 5.05 -7.04
N ASN A 241 12.50 6.12 -7.11
CA ASN A 241 12.71 6.82 -8.35
C ASN A 241 13.76 6.06 -9.19
N THR A 242 13.28 5.35 -10.20
CA THR A 242 14.12 4.58 -11.14
C THR A 242 14.49 5.37 -12.38
N THR A 243 14.04 6.63 -12.47
CA THR A 243 14.27 7.51 -13.60
C THR A 243 15.53 8.35 -13.43
N ASP A 244 15.89 9.08 -14.46
CA ASP A 244 16.96 10.08 -14.49
C ASP A 244 16.48 11.49 -14.06
N ARG A 245 15.19 11.65 -13.70
CA ARG A 245 14.57 12.90 -13.27
C ARG A 245 14.50 13.01 -11.76
N THR A 246 14.47 14.24 -11.28
CA THR A 246 14.19 14.53 -9.88
C THR A 246 12.70 14.84 -9.74
N TYR A 247 12.01 14.14 -8.83
CA TYR A 247 10.62 14.42 -8.51
C TYR A 247 10.48 15.08 -7.13
N GLN A 248 9.35 15.71 -6.91
CA GLN A 248 9.03 16.36 -5.64
C GLN A 248 7.55 16.18 -5.30
N LEU A 249 7.29 15.90 -4.03
CA LEU A 249 5.95 15.94 -3.47
C LEU A 249 5.73 17.27 -2.75
N VAL A 250 4.66 17.98 -3.09
CA VAL A 250 4.17 19.15 -2.38
C VAL A 250 2.77 18.81 -1.87
N THR A 251 2.56 18.90 -0.55
CA THR A 251 1.30 18.49 0.08
C THR A 251 0.84 19.51 1.10
N TRP A 252 -0.47 19.78 1.14
CA TRP A 252 -1.09 20.71 2.08
C TRP A 252 -2.55 20.35 2.32
N VAL A 253 -3.12 20.95 3.34
CA VAL A 253 -4.55 20.90 3.59
C VAL A 253 -5.15 22.24 3.21
N ASP A 254 -6.22 22.23 2.41
CA ASP A 254 -6.96 23.40 1.97
C ASP A 254 -8.45 23.20 2.23
N GLY A 255 -8.95 23.84 3.29
CA GLY A 255 -10.32 23.70 3.73
C GLY A 255 -10.70 22.25 4.02
N GLU A 256 -11.54 21.68 3.16
CA GLU A 256 -12.02 20.30 3.30
C GLU A 256 -11.16 19.27 2.56
N TYR A 257 -10.11 19.71 1.87
CA TYR A 257 -9.32 18.85 1.00
C TYR A 257 -7.89 18.66 1.49
N LEU A 258 -7.43 17.41 1.40
CA LEU A 258 -6.01 17.10 1.37
C LEU A 258 -5.55 17.23 -0.08
N CYS A 259 -4.63 18.14 -0.32
CA CYS A 259 -4.12 18.47 -1.64
C CYS A 259 -2.69 17.96 -1.83
N GLY A 260 -2.35 17.61 -3.06
CA GLY A 260 -1.01 17.20 -3.43
C GLY A 260 -0.66 17.55 -4.86
N GLU A 261 0.59 17.91 -5.05
CA GLU A 261 1.25 18.03 -6.35
C GLU A 261 2.45 17.11 -6.41
N LEU A 262 2.57 16.43 -7.51
CA LEU A 262 3.80 15.77 -7.93
C LEU A 262 4.43 16.64 -8.98
N ARG A 263 5.66 17.08 -8.72
CA ARG A 263 6.42 17.96 -9.59
C ARG A 263 7.72 17.29 -10.03
N SER A 264 8.35 17.78 -11.09
CA SER A 264 9.65 17.31 -11.57
C SER A 264 10.55 18.47 -12.02
N ASP A 265 11.83 18.17 -12.14
CA ASP A 265 12.83 19.14 -12.62
C ASP A 265 12.73 19.43 -14.12
N ARG A 266 12.12 18.52 -14.87
CA ARG A 266 11.91 18.63 -16.33
C ARG A 266 10.68 17.82 -16.77
N PRO A 267 10.10 18.13 -17.96
CA PRO A 267 8.89 17.45 -18.45
C PRO A 267 9.05 15.94 -18.52
N GLN A 268 7.99 15.23 -18.14
CA GLN A 268 7.90 13.78 -18.30
C GLN A 268 7.48 13.46 -19.73
N PRO A 269 8.15 12.54 -20.45
CA PRO A 269 7.84 12.26 -21.87
C PRO A 269 6.53 11.51 -22.05
N GLU A 270 6.10 10.75 -21.03
CA GLU A 270 4.82 10.04 -21.06
C GLU A 270 3.81 10.67 -20.10
N LYS A 271 2.54 10.46 -20.37
CA LYS A 271 1.44 10.60 -19.42
C LYS A 271 0.82 9.24 -19.16
N TYR A 272 0.20 9.08 -18.01
CA TYR A 272 -0.45 7.82 -17.62
C TYR A 272 -1.94 8.05 -17.44
N HIS A 273 -2.73 7.14 -17.98
CA HIS A 273 -4.18 7.07 -17.77
C HIS A 273 -4.51 5.84 -16.95
N ILE A 274 -5.14 6.07 -15.79
CA ILE A 274 -5.50 4.99 -14.87
C ILE A 274 -7.01 4.91 -14.79
N HIS A 275 -7.57 3.75 -15.10
CA HIS A 275 -9.01 3.53 -15.12
C HIS A 275 -9.39 2.15 -14.60
N ALA A 276 -10.65 1.98 -14.25
CA ALA A 276 -11.21 0.69 -13.90
C ALA A 276 -11.89 0.07 -15.12
N GLU A 277 -11.72 -1.25 -15.27
CA GLU A 277 -12.43 -2.04 -16.26
C GLU A 277 -13.15 -3.21 -15.60
N ASN A 278 -14.20 -3.70 -16.28
CA ASN A 278 -14.95 -4.88 -15.86
C ASN A 278 -15.42 -4.82 -14.40
N GLU A 279 -15.88 -3.64 -13.96
CA GLU A 279 -16.44 -3.49 -12.62
C GLU A 279 -17.84 -4.10 -12.53
N PHE A 280 -18.03 -5.06 -11.64
CA PHE A 280 -19.32 -5.70 -11.35
C PHE A 280 -19.34 -6.27 -9.94
N PHE A 281 -20.54 -6.60 -9.47
CA PHE A 281 -20.72 -7.33 -8.22
C PHE A 281 -21.18 -8.75 -8.54
N SER A 282 -20.55 -9.76 -7.91
CA SER A 282 -20.99 -11.16 -7.93
C SER A 282 -21.62 -11.56 -6.59
N VAL A 283 -22.48 -12.58 -6.65
CA VAL A 283 -23.07 -13.20 -5.45
C VAL A 283 -22.50 -14.60 -5.29
N GLU A 284 -21.79 -14.86 -4.21
CA GLU A 284 -21.15 -16.14 -3.90
C GLU A 284 -21.58 -16.60 -2.50
N ASN A 285 -22.31 -17.69 -2.41
CA ASN A 285 -22.84 -18.21 -1.14
C ASN A 285 -23.60 -17.14 -0.33
N ASN A 286 -24.50 -16.40 -0.96
CA ASN A 286 -25.26 -15.29 -0.39
C ASN A 286 -24.41 -14.10 0.13
N VAL A 287 -23.18 -13.98 -0.34
CA VAL A 287 -22.28 -12.85 -0.03
C VAL A 287 -21.95 -12.10 -1.30
N TYR A 288 -22.04 -10.77 -1.25
CA TYR A 288 -21.68 -9.92 -2.38
C TYR A 288 -20.18 -9.65 -2.40
N TYR A 289 -19.61 -9.71 -3.61
CA TYR A 289 -18.22 -9.39 -3.89
C TYR A 289 -18.13 -8.34 -4.98
N ARG A 290 -17.29 -7.33 -4.79
CA ARG A 290 -16.96 -6.36 -5.81
C ARG A 290 -15.76 -6.83 -6.61
N ASN A 291 -15.91 -6.92 -7.93
CA ASN A 291 -14.91 -7.34 -8.89
C ASN A 291 -14.52 -6.21 -9.81
N GLY A 292 -13.36 -6.31 -10.46
CA GLY A 292 -12.90 -5.38 -11.48
C GLY A 292 -11.39 -5.41 -11.65
N GLU A 293 -10.90 -4.75 -12.68
CA GLU A 293 -9.48 -4.57 -12.95
C GLU A 293 -9.12 -3.09 -12.93
N ILE A 294 -7.95 -2.76 -12.39
CA ILE A 294 -7.35 -1.44 -12.53
C ILE A 294 -6.27 -1.54 -13.56
N ARG A 295 -6.39 -0.72 -14.59
CA ARG A 295 -5.41 -0.65 -15.69
C ARG A 295 -4.72 0.69 -15.71
N ARG A 296 -3.46 0.67 -16.16
CA ARG A 296 -2.65 1.84 -16.42
C ARG A 296 -2.16 1.81 -17.85
N GLU A 297 -2.53 2.81 -18.62
CA GLU A 297 -2.03 3.05 -19.96
C GLU A 297 -0.91 4.09 -19.92
N GLN A 298 0.18 3.81 -20.62
CA GLN A 298 1.29 4.73 -20.85
C GLN A 298 1.13 5.34 -22.23
N ILE A 299 1.08 6.66 -22.30
CA ILE A 299 0.82 7.42 -23.54
C ILE A 299 2.01 8.34 -23.78
N ASP A 300 2.65 8.21 -24.93
CA ASP A 300 3.69 9.13 -25.39
C ASP A 300 3.09 10.52 -25.62
N ARG A 301 3.65 11.55 -24.94
CA ARG A 301 3.09 12.91 -25.01
C ARG A 301 3.29 13.58 -26.36
N ARG A 302 4.31 13.19 -27.13
CA ARG A 302 4.63 13.77 -28.43
C ARG A 302 3.71 13.24 -29.52
N THR A 303 3.40 11.95 -29.51
CA THR A 303 2.60 11.29 -30.55
C THR A 303 1.13 11.11 -30.15
N GLY A 304 0.83 11.10 -28.85
CA GLY A 304 -0.50 10.76 -28.33
C GLY A 304 -0.81 9.25 -28.35
N ASN A 305 0.12 8.42 -28.81
CA ASN A 305 -0.09 6.98 -28.94
C ASN A 305 0.10 6.28 -27.58
N THR A 306 -0.71 5.25 -27.33
CA THR A 306 -0.50 4.32 -26.20
C THR A 306 0.71 3.45 -26.55
N VAL A 307 1.75 3.52 -25.71
CA VAL A 307 3.00 2.76 -25.86
C VAL A 307 3.11 1.60 -24.87
N GLY A 308 2.21 1.52 -23.90
CA GLY A 308 2.14 0.42 -22.94
C GLY A 308 0.81 0.37 -22.21
N CYS A 309 0.43 -0.83 -21.78
CA CYS A 309 -0.75 -1.06 -20.96
C CYS A 309 -0.44 -2.17 -19.95
N GLU A 310 -0.78 -1.96 -18.69
CA GLU A 310 -0.59 -2.97 -17.65
C GLU A 310 -1.80 -3.05 -16.72
N VAL A 311 -2.04 -4.25 -16.17
CA VAL A 311 -3.02 -4.47 -15.11
C VAL A 311 -2.33 -4.26 -13.77
N LEU A 312 -2.66 -3.16 -13.09
CA LEU A 312 -2.12 -2.84 -11.78
C LEU A 312 -2.72 -3.75 -10.70
N ARG A 313 -4.01 -4.09 -10.83
CA ARG A 313 -4.72 -4.90 -9.84
C ARG A 313 -5.96 -5.56 -10.43
N ARG A 314 -6.23 -6.79 -9.94
CA ARG A 314 -7.54 -7.46 -10.04
C ARG A 314 -8.19 -7.45 -8.67
N ASN A 315 -9.41 -6.91 -8.60
CA ASN A 315 -10.19 -6.80 -7.38
C ASN A 315 -11.17 -7.96 -7.25
N HIS A 316 -11.25 -8.54 -6.06
CA HIS A 316 -12.29 -9.45 -5.62
C HIS A 316 -12.47 -9.22 -4.13
N ALA A 317 -13.38 -8.32 -3.76
CA ALA A 317 -13.50 -7.81 -2.40
C ALA A 317 -14.92 -8.05 -1.87
N ARG A 318 -15.01 -8.65 -0.69
CA ARG A 318 -16.28 -8.85 0.00
C ARG A 318 -16.88 -7.50 0.38
N VAL A 319 -18.13 -7.28 0.01
CA VAL A 319 -18.91 -6.10 0.39
C VAL A 319 -19.28 -6.20 1.87
N LEU A 320 -19.01 -5.14 2.64
CA LEU A 320 -19.25 -5.06 4.09
C LEU A 320 -20.29 -3.99 4.46
N TYR A 321 -20.96 -3.40 3.48
CA TYR A 321 -22.07 -2.48 3.65
C TYR A 321 -23.39 -3.10 3.16
N ASP A 322 -24.50 -2.41 3.39
CA ASP A 322 -25.84 -2.90 3.03
C ASP A 322 -25.92 -3.16 1.52
N ALA A 323 -26.37 -4.36 1.16
CA ALA A 323 -26.55 -4.79 -0.23
C ALA A 323 -27.55 -3.92 -1.00
N ALA A 324 -28.49 -3.30 -0.33
CA ALA A 324 -29.44 -2.35 -0.93
C ALA A 324 -28.75 -1.11 -1.54
N LEU A 325 -27.50 -0.83 -1.16
CA LEU A 325 -26.70 0.26 -1.70
C LEU A 325 -25.86 -0.15 -2.94
N ILE A 326 -25.95 -1.43 -3.36
CA ILE A 326 -25.31 -1.92 -4.57
C ILE A 326 -26.21 -1.58 -5.77
N PRO A 327 -25.70 -0.91 -6.81
CA PRO A 327 -26.46 -0.66 -8.04
C PRO A 327 -26.88 -1.99 -8.69
N ALA A 328 -28.18 -2.18 -8.87
CA ALA A 328 -28.73 -3.45 -9.38
C ALA A 328 -28.19 -3.81 -10.76
N GLU A 329 -27.97 -2.82 -11.61
CA GLU A 329 -27.40 -2.96 -12.97
C GLU A 329 -25.95 -3.46 -12.99
N LYS A 330 -25.23 -3.35 -11.86
CA LYS A 330 -23.85 -3.86 -11.73
C LYS A 330 -23.77 -5.27 -11.13
N ILE A 331 -24.90 -5.88 -10.75
CA ILE A 331 -24.91 -7.24 -10.21
C ILE A 331 -24.93 -8.23 -11.37
N ARG A 332 -23.94 -9.13 -11.38
CA ARG A 332 -23.87 -10.28 -12.31
C ARG A 332 -24.14 -11.57 -11.51
N MET A 333 -25.12 -12.32 -11.95
CA MET A 333 -25.47 -13.64 -11.40
C MET A 333 -24.65 -14.74 -12.08
#